data_a09d7373e7285fb6869a30fc2edc39f7
#
_entry.id   a09d7373e7285fb6869a30fc2edc39f7
#
_cell.length_a   1.000
_cell.length_b   1.000
_cell.length_c   1.000
_cell.angle_alpha   90.00
_cell.angle_beta   90.00
_cell.angle_gamma   90.00
#
_symmetry.space_group_name_H-M   'P 1'
#
loop_
_entity.id
_entity.type
_entity.pdbx_description
1 polymer ?
#
loop_
_entity_poly.entity_id
_entity_poly.type
_entity_poly.pdbx_seq_one_letter_code
_entity_poly.pdbx_strand_id
1 'polypeptide(L)'
;MSARYNPRKEHPIRRRAGFKPVKKTFLIVCEGVNTEPEYFNAFRLTSATVKAIGKGLGTMSLVREAISVREQEKHKGKSFNFCWVVFDKDDYPDFDEAIELAKKNGFEVAYSNQAFELWFLLHFKKYSGKLHRREYPKLLEKHLGFPYSKQEGFAKMLFPTLLPFQSKAITNAETIIAETQGIKPSLAESSTTVDNLVKKLNEYSD
;
A
#
# COMPACT_ATOMS: atom_id res chain seq x y z
N MET A 1 -12.91 19.09 -77.73
CA MET A 1 -12.83 17.92 -76.88
C MET A 1 -12.72 18.44 -75.41
N SER A 2 -13.83 18.31 -74.60
CA SER A 2 -13.89 18.86 -73.25
C SER A 2 -13.45 17.77 -72.27
N ALA A 3 -12.40 18.05 -71.49
CA ALA A 3 -11.94 17.16 -70.46
C ALA A 3 -12.90 17.24 -69.24
N ARG A 4 -13.50 16.11 -68.88
CA ARG A 4 -14.37 16.03 -67.70
C ARG A 4 -13.51 16.01 -66.43
N TYR A 5 -13.66 17.02 -65.57
CA TYR A 5 -13.12 17.09 -64.22
C TYR A 5 -13.84 16.06 -63.34
N ASN A 6 -13.09 15.16 -62.70
CA ASN A 6 -13.62 14.16 -61.81
C ASN A 6 -13.21 14.53 -60.38
N PRO A 7 -14.11 15.04 -59.49
CA PRO A 7 -13.71 15.41 -58.15
C PRO A 7 -13.45 14.15 -57.33
N ARG A 8 -12.22 14.03 -56.79
CA ARG A 8 -11.88 13.00 -55.81
C ARG A 8 -12.76 13.15 -54.58
N LYS A 9 -13.54 12.11 -54.28
CA LYS A 9 -14.29 12.03 -53.01
C LYS A 9 -13.30 11.95 -51.85
N GLU A 10 -13.17 13.01 -51.09
CA GLU A 10 -12.47 13.01 -49.81
C GLU A 10 -13.26 12.13 -48.82
N HIS A 11 -12.68 10.99 -48.45
CA HIS A 11 -13.23 10.20 -47.33
C HIS A 11 -12.77 10.84 -46.05
N PRO A 12 -13.70 11.28 -45.13
CA PRO A 12 -13.31 11.81 -43.85
C PRO A 12 -12.64 10.71 -43.03
N ILE A 13 -11.36 10.88 -42.72
CA ILE A 13 -10.65 10.01 -41.77
C ILE A 13 -11.27 10.21 -40.39
N ARG A 14 -12.27 9.39 -40.06
CA ARG A 14 -12.77 9.29 -38.70
C ARG A 14 -11.65 8.72 -37.85
N ARG A 15 -10.92 9.60 -37.14
CA ARG A 15 -10.08 9.19 -36.02
C ARG A 15 -10.97 8.43 -35.05
N ARG A 16 -10.80 7.12 -34.94
CA ARG A 16 -11.35 6.34 -33.84
C ARG A 16 -10.75 6.92 -32.56
N ALA A 17 -11.58 7.55 -31.73
CA ALA A 17 -11.17 7.95 -30.40
C ALA A 17 -10.73 6.67 -29.68
N GLY A 18 -9.42 6.53 -29.46
CA GLY A 18 -8.87 5.41 -28.72
C GLY A 18 -9.44 5.45 -27.32
N PHE A 19 -10.18 4.42 -26.95
CA PHE A 19 -10.71 4.25 -25.60
C PHE A 19 -9.50 4.05 -24.67
N LYS A 20 -9.06 5.10 -23.97
CA LYS A 20 -8.05 4.94 -22.93
C LYS A 20 -8.72 4.20 -21.77
N PRO A 21 -8.27 3.01 -21.39
CA PRO A 21 -8.84 2.31 -20.24
C PRO A 21 -8.71 3.21 -19.00
N VAL A 22 -9.80 3.32 -18.25
CA VAL A 22 -9.81 4.09 -17.00
C VAL A 22 -8.89 3.37 -16.02
N LYS A 23 -7.83 4.06 -15.58
CA LYS A 23 -6.88 3.51 -14.60
C LYS A 23 -7.60 3.27 -13.26
N LYS A 24 -7.30 2.14 -12.64
CA LYS A 24 -7.75 1.88 -11.28
C LYS A 24 -7.09 2.84 -10.30
N THR A 25 -7.76 3.11 -9.17
CA THR A 25 -7.30 4.10 -8.20
C THR A 25 -7.25 3.49 -6.81
N PHE A 26 -6.13 3.69 -6.12
CA PHE A 26 -5.92 3.30 -4.73
C PHE A 26 -5.92 4.52 -3.83
N LEU A 27 -6.66 4.45 -2.73
CA LEU A 27 -6.51 5.31 -1.57
C LEU A 27 -5.88 4.49 -0.45
N ILE A 28 -4.71 4.89 0.02
CA ILE A 28 -4.00 4.25 1.13
C ILE A 28 -3.78 5.31 2.20
N VAL A 29 -4.40 5.14 3.36
CA VAL A 29 -4.28 6.09 4.47
C VAL A 29 -3.45 5.45 5.56
N CYS A 30 -2.28 6.03 5.84
CA CYS A 30 -1.26 5.49 6.72
C CYS A 30 -1.22 6.24 8.05
N GLU A 31 -0.89 5.52 9.11
CA GLU A 31 -0.64 6.09 10.44
C GLU A 31 0.63 6.94 10.42
N GLY A 32 1.75 6.39 10.00
CA GLY A 32 3.00 7.13 9.85
C GLY A 32 2.92 8.22 8.77
N VAL A 33 3.66 9.31 8.99
CA VAL A 33 3.66 10.45 8.06
C VAL A 33 4.66 10.28 6.90
N ASN A 34 5.71 9.49 7.09
CA ASN A 34 6.81 9.33 6.12
C ASN A 34 6.91 7.90 5.59
N THR A 35 7.29 6.95 6.44
CA THR A 35 7.76 5.60 6.05
C THR A 35 6.77 4.86 5.16
N GLU A 36 5.53 4.69 5.61
CA GLU A 36 4.53 3.91 4.91
C GLU A 36 4.06 4.61 3.62
N PRO A 37 3.67 5.91 3.64
CA PRO A 37 3.22 6.56 2.41
C PRO A 37 4.34 6.68 1.37
N GLU A 38 5.59 6.88 1.77
CA GLU A 38 6.73 6.88 0.84
C GLU A 38 6.95 5.52 0.20
N TYR A 39 6.87 4.44 1.00
CA TYR A 39 7.01 3.07 0.50
C TYR A 39 5.93 2.76 -0.54
N PHE A 40 4.65 3.02 -0.25
CA PHE A 40 3.57 2.73 -1.19
C PHE A 40 3.56 3.66 -2.41
N ASN A 41 3.93 4.93 -2.27
CA ASN A 41 4.07 5.86 -3.40
C ASN A 41 5.27 5.54 -4.31
N ALA A 42 6.22 4.68 -3.85
CA ALA A 42 7.33 4.25 -4.68
C ALA A 42 6.96 3.17 -5.71
N PHE A 43 5.79 2.54 -5.58
CA PHE A 43 5.29 1.58 -6.58
C PHE A 43 5.01 2.28 -7.91
N ARG A 44 5.57 1.73 -8.99
CA ARG A 44 5.32 2.19 -10.36
C ARG A 44 4.22 1.35 -10.97
N LEU A 45 2.99 1.88 -10.95
CA LEU A 45 1.84 1.18 -11.50
C LEU A 45 1.57 1.62 -12.94
N THR A 46 1.41 0.67 -13.86
CA THR A 46 1.13 0.93 -15.29
C THR A 46 -0.34 1.20 -15.54
N SER A 47 -1.21 0.43 -14.89
CA SER A 47 -2.67 0.46 -15.10
C SER A 47 -3.47 1.02 -13.91
N ALA A 48 -2.80 1.54 -12.90
CA ALA A 48 -3.43 2.15 -11.73
C ALA A 48 -2.67 3.39 -11.23
N THR A 49 -3.25 4.10 -10.26
CA THR A 49 -2.64 5.21 -9.54
C THR A 49 -2.78 5.01 -8.04
N VAL A 50 -1.77 5.40 -7.27
CA VAL A 50 -1.76 5.35 -5.80
C VAL A 50 -1.85 6.76 -5.24
N LYS A 51 -2.66 6.92 -4.20
CA LYS A 51 -2.65 8.08 -3.32
C LYS A 51 -2.42 7.57 -1.89
N ALA A 52 -1.16 7.45 -1.48
CA ALA A 52 -0.80 7.12 -0.11
C ALA A 52 -0.52 8.40 0.67
N ILE A 53 -1.14 8.53 1.84
CA ILE A 53 -1.06 9.72 2.70
C ILE A 53 -0.84 9.29 4.14
N GLY A 54 0.10 9.94 4.82
CA GLY A 54 0.33 9.79 6.26
C GLY A 54 -0.50 10.80 7.06
N LYS A 55 -0.97 10.41 8.24
CA LYS A 55 -1.82 11.25 9.09
C LYS A 55 -1.26 11.50 10.48
N GLY A 56 -0.38 10.66 11.01
CA GLY A 56 0.15 10.80 12.37
C GLY A 56 -0.93 10.68 13.44
N LEU A 57 -1.94 9.84 13.21
CA LEU A 57 -3.09 9.64 14.09
C LEU A 57 -3.06 8.22 14.66
N GLY A 58 -3.50 8.05 15.89
CA GLY A 58 -3.69 6.71 16.46
C GLY A 58 -4.79 5.90 15.75
N THR A 59 -4.74 4.60 15.92
CA THR A 59 -5.43 3.57 15.10
C THR A 59 -6.92 3.86 14.82
N MET A 60 -7.74 4.04 15.83
CA MET A 60 -9.18 4.30 15.66
C MET A 60 -9.45 5.66 14.97
N SER A 61 -8.68 6.69 15.35
CA SER A 61 -8.78 8.03 14.74
C SER A 61 -8.36 8.01 13.29
N LEU A 62 -7.36 7.20 12.93
CA LEU A 62 -6.93 7.01 11.55
C LEU A 62 -8.05 6.42 10.68
N VAL A 63 -8.74 5.40 11.16
CA VAL A 63 -9.85 4.79 10.42
C VAL A 63 -10.97 5.80 10.16
N ARG A 64 -11.34 6.59 11.18
CA ARG A 64 -12.35 7.64 11.02
C ARG A 64 -11.91 8.71 10.02
N GLU A 65 -10.64 9.11 10.09
CA GLU A 65 -10.06 10.06 9.15
C GLU A 65 -10.01 9.51 7.72
N ALA A 66 -9.69 8.21 7.53
CA ALA A 66 -9.70 7.58 6.23
C ALA A 66 -11.09 7.61 5.58
N ILE A 67 -12.15 7.35 6.36
CA ILE A 67 -13.53 7.46 5.91
C ILE A 67 -13.82 8.90 5.48
N SER A 68 -13.46 9.89 6.30
CA SER A 68 -13.62 11.31 6.00
C SER A 68 -12.90 11.72 4.70
N VAL A 69 -11.64 11.33 4.55
CA VAL A 69 -10.84 11.61 3.33
C VAL A 69 -11.52 11.03 2.09
N ARG A 70 -11.99 9.79 2.14
CA ARG A 70 -12.69 9.17 1.01
C ARG A 70 -13.95 9.95 0.62
N GLU A 71 -14.77 10.35 1.58
CA GLU A 71 -15.98 11.11 1.31
C GLU A 71 -15.67 12.51 0.77
N GLN A 72 -14.65 13.20 1.33
CA GLN A 72 -14.19 14.50 0.80
C GLN A 72 -13.72 14.41 -0.65
N GLU A 73 -12.96 13.38 -1.01
CA GLU A 73 -12.51 13.17 -2.40
C GLU A 73 -13.69 12.83 -3.32
N LYS A 74 -14.68 12.08 -2.83
CA LYS A 74 -15.92 11.79 -3.56
C LYS A 74 -16.71 13.06 -3.87
N HIS A 75 -16.82 14.00 -2.93
CA HIS A 75 -17.44 15.31 -3.17
C HIS A 75 -16.70 16.16 -4.22
N LYS A 76 -15.40 15.90 -4.42
CA LYS A 76 -14.59 16.50 -5.50
C LYS A 76 -14.69 15.73 -6.83
N GLY A 77 -15.62 14.77 -6.94
CA GLY A 77 -15.83 13.97 -8.14
C GLY A 77 -14.78 12.85 -8.34
N LYS A 78 -13.97 12.53 -7.32
CA LYS A 78 -13.00 11.43 -7.37
C LYS A 78 -13.56 10.19 -6.69
N SER A 79 -13.28 9.02 -7.26
CA SER A 79 -13.61 7.73 -6.67
C SER A 79 -12.38 6.84 -6.60
N PHE A 80 -12.35 5.95 -5.60
CA PHE A 80 -11.28 4.98 -5.44
C PHE A 80 -11.84 3.58 -5.62
N ASN A 81 -11.14 2.75 -6.39
CA ASN A 81 -11.48 1.34 -6.59
C ASN A 81 -11.07 0.49 -5.38
N PHE A 82 -9.96 0.86 -4.74
CA PHE A 82 -9.38 0.16 -3.61
C PHE A 82 -9.06 1.17 -2.50
N CYS A 83 -9.58 0.90 -1.31
CA CYS A 83 -9.37 1.75 -0.13
C CYS A 83 -8.70 0.91 0.96
N TRP A 84 -7.56 1.40 1.47
CA TRP A 84 -6.76 0.73 2.49
C TRP A 84 -6.45 1.66 3.64
N VAL A 85 -6.40 1.11 4.84
CA VAL A 85 -5.78 1.74 6.00
C VAL A 85 -4.55 0.95 6.42
N VAL A 86 -3.49 1.65 6.80
CA VAL A 86 -2.21 1.07 7.20
C VAL A 86 -1.85 1.60 8.57
N PHE A 87 -1.70 0.71 9.55
CA PHE A 87 -1.38 1.09 10.93
C PHE A 87 -0.62 0.00 11.68
N ASP A 88 0.03 0.41 12.74
CA ASP A 88 0.82 -0.44 13.61
C ASP A 88 0.01 -0.89 14.85
N LYS A 89 0.37 -2.05 15.42
CA LYS A 89 -0.12 -2.45 16.74
C LYS A 89 0.69 -1.74 17.81
N ASP A 90 0.24 -0.55 18.14
CA ASP A 90 0.71 0.20 19.29
C ASP A 90 0.03 -0.27 20.60
N ASP A 91 0.34 0.42 21.70
CA ASP A 91 -0.21 0.11 23.04
C ASP A 91 -1.70 0.47 23.20
N TYR A 92 -2.36 0.93 22.12
CA TYR A 92 -3.78 1.24 22.12
C TYR A 92 -4.65 -0.03 22.18
N PRO A 93 -5.67 -0.04 23.06
CA PRO A 93 -6.51 -1.23 23.26
C PRO A 93 -7.52 -1.47 22.13
N ASP A 94 -7.78 -0.48 21.29
CA ASP A 94 -8.83 -0.45 20.26
C ASP A 94 -8.39 -0.98 18.88
N PHE A 95 -7.28 -1.73 18.82
CA PHE A 95 -6.69 -2.21 17.57
C PHE A 95 -7.62 -3.16 16.80
N ASP A 96 -8.18 -4.17 17.48
CA ASP A 96 -9.06 -5.14 16.81
C ASP A 96 -10.38 -4.47 16.40
N GLU A 97 -10.93 -3.58 17.23
CA GLU A 97 -12.14 -2.79 16.92
C GLU A 97 -11.92 -1.85 15.73
N ALA A 98 -10.70 -1.28 15.58
CA ALA A 98 -10.35 -0.45 14.44
C ALA A 98 -10.32 -1.27 13.13
N ILE A 99 -9.81 -2.49 13.17
CA ILE A 99 -9.86 -3.43 12.03
C ILE A 99 -11.31 -3.68 11.61
N GLU A 100 -12.18 -3.99 12.57
CA GLU A 100 -13.61 -4.23 12.32
C GLU A 100 -14.31 -2.99 11.74
N LEU A 101 -14.04 -1.80 12.30
CA LEU A 101 -14.60 -0.54 11.82
C LEU A 101 -14.16 -0.26 10.36
N ALA A 102 -12.88 -0.46 10.04
CA ALA A 102 -12.35 -0.28 8.70
C ALA A 102 -13.07 -1.18 7.69
N LYS A 103 -13.14 -2.48 7.98
CA LYS A 103 -13.81 -3.47 7.13
C LYS A 103 -15.29 -3.16 6.92
N LYS A 104 -16.00 -2.80 8.00
CA LYS A 104 -17.43 -2.40 7.94
C LYS A 104 -17.67 -1.21 7.02
N ASN A 105 -16.67 -0.33 6.87
CA ASN A 105 -16.74 0.83 5.99
C ASN A 105 -16.10 0.60 4.61
N GLY A 106 -15.80 -0.64 4.23
CA GLY A 106 -15.26 -0.98 2.91
C GLY A 106 -13.81 -0.59 2.71
N PHE A 107 -13.03 -0.54 3.79
CA PHE A 107 -11.58 -0.46 3.75
C PHE A 107 -10.96 -1.83 4.02
N GLU A 108 -9.95 -2.18 3.25
CA GLU A 108 -9.02 -3.24 3.60
C GLU A 108 -7.98 -2.73 4.59
N VAL A 109 -7.40 -3.64 5.36
CA VAL A 109 -6.45 -3.30 6.43
C VAL A 109 -5.11 -3.96 6.19
N ALA A 110 -4.06 -3.16 6.20
CA ALA A 110 -2.68 -3.60 6.22
C ALA A 110 -2.07 -3.19 7.57
N TYR A 111 -1.94 -4.14 8.49
CA TYR A 111 -1.36 -3.86 9.81
C TYR A 111 0.00 -4.53 9.99
N SER A 112 0.78 -4.03 10.94
CA SER A 112 1.99 -4.67 11.44
C SER A 112 1.99 -4.72 12.97
N ASN A 113 2.24 -5.88 13.53
CA ASN A 113 2.45 -6.07 14.96
C ASN A 113 3.97 -6.24 15.19
N GLN A 114 4.66 -5.26 15.68
CA GLN A 114 4.37 -4.02 16.41
C GLN A 114 4.64 -2.73 15.60
N ALA A 115 5.32 -2.80 14.45
CA ALA A 115 5.70 -1.64 13.65
C ALA A 115 5.94 -2.03 12.19
N PHE A 116 5.76 -1.08 11.28
CA PHE A 116 5.88 -1.27 9.83
C PHE A 116 7.25 -1.82 9.40
N GLU A 117 8.32 -1.53 10.16
CA GLU A 117 9.65 -2.06 9.91
C GLU A 117 9.71 -3.59 9.95
N LEU A 118 8.77 -4.26 10.58
CA LEU A 118 8.63 -5.72 10.47
C LEU A 118 8.51 -6.14 9.01
N TRP A 119 7.68 -5.43 8.22
CA TRP A 119 7.56 -5.69 6.80
C TRP A 119 8.92 -5.60 6.08
N PHE A 120 9.73 -4.59 6.39
CA PHE A 120 11.09 -4.48 5.81
C PHE A 120 12.00 -5.65 6.21
N LEU A 121 11.95 -6.07 7.47
CA LEU A 121 12.74 -7.20 7.95
C LEU A 121 12.38 -8.51 7.25
N LEU A 122 11.09 -8.72 6.91
CA LEU A 122 10.62 -9.94 6.25
C LEU A 122 11.21 -10.11 4.84
N HIS A 123 11.72 -9.07 4.20
CA HIS A 123 12.45 -9.19 2.94
C HIS A 123 13.73 -10.00 3.09
N PHE A 124 14.36 -9.96 4.25
CA PHE A 124 15.64 -10.63 4.51
C PHE A 124 15.46 -11.98 5.19
N LYS A 125 14.58 -12.06 6.19
CA LYS A 125 14.40 -13.28 7.00
C LYS A 125 13.00 -13.29 7.62
N LYS A 126 12.44 -14.49 7.82
CA LYS A 126 11.26 -14.70 8.68
C LYS A 126 11.64 -14.42 10.15
N TYR A 127 10.89 -13.58 10.79
CA TYR A 127 10.96 -13.33 12.21
C TYR A 127 9.65 -13.80 12.85
N SER A 128 9.74 -14.63 13.87
CA SER A 128 8.60 -15.18 14.61
C SER A 128 8.81 -15.02 16.11
N GLY A 129 7.72 -14.97 16.87
CA GLY A 129 7.74 -14.81 18.32
C GLY A 129 7.95 -13.34 18.75
N LYS A 130 8.32 -13.18 20.01
CA LYS A 130 8.42 -11.87 20.67
C LYS A 130 9.67 -11.08 20.24
N LEU A 131 9.55 -10.38 19.11
CA LEU A 131 10.57 -9.44 18.67
C LEU A 131 10.05 -8.01 18.91
N HIS A 132 10.70 -7.29 19.83
CA HIS A 132 10.25 -5.94 20.18
C HIS A 132 10.67 -4.93 19.11
N ARG A 133 9.75 -3.99 18.76
CA ARG A 133 10.00 -2.95 17.73
C ARG A 133 11.28 -2.12 17.92
N ARG A 134 11.80 -2.00 19.16
CA ARG A 134 13.06 -1.30 19.44
C ARG A 134 14.28 -2.00 18.82
N GLU A 135 14.15 -3.28 18.48
CA GLU A 135 15.23 -4.06 17.86
C GLU A 135 15.22 -3.93 16.33
N TYR A 136 14.11 -3.52 15.73
CA TYR A 136 13.94 -3.47 14.27
C TYR A 136 14.99 -2.59 13.57
N PRO A 137 15.29 -1.36 14.02
CA PRO A 137 16.32 -0.53 13.39
C PRO A 137 17.69 -1.23 13.33
N LYS A 138 18.15 -1.79 14.44
CA LYS A 138 19.45 -2.49 14.52
C LYS A 138 19.49 -3.74 13.63
N LEU A 139 18.38 -4.48 13.53
CA LEU A 139 18.28 -5.63 12.65
C LEU A 139 18.27 -5.23 11.18
N LEU A 140 17.56 -4.16 10.84
CA LEU A 140 17.55 -3.59 9.48
C LEU A 140 18.95 -3.14 9.08
N GLU A 141 19.66 -2.38 9.92
CA GLU A 141 21.05 -1.94 9.68
C GLU A 141 21.98 -3.11 9.40
N LYS A 142 21.84 -4.21 10.16
CA LYS A 142 22.62 -5.42 9.94
C LYS A 142 22.40 -6.04 8.54
N HIS A 143 21.16 -5.99 8.05
CA HIS A 143 20.82 -6.54 6.72
C HIS A 143 21.17 -5.59 5.59
N LEU A 144 20.99 -4.29 5.82
CA LEU A 144 21.20 -3.24 4.81
C LEU A 144 22.69 -2.91 4.63
N GLY A 145 23.50 -3.03 5.70
CA GLY A 145 24.90 -2.61 5.69
C GLY A 145 25.10 -1.10 5.86
N PHE A 146 24.03 -0.35 6.13
CA PHE A 146 24.05 1.09 6.41
C PHE A 146 22.97 1.46 7.45
N PRO A 147 23.06 2.65 8.09
CA PRO A 147 22.12 3.08 9.13
C PRO A 147 20.68 3.16 8.61
N TYR A 148 19.72 2.67 9.39
CA TYR A 148 18.30 2.82 9.15
C TYR A 148 17.79 4.17 9.70
N SER A 149 16.85 4.80 8.97
CA SER A 149 16.24 6.07 9.36
C SER A 149 14.74 6.08 9.06
N LYS A 150 13.98 6.83 9.85
CA LYS A 150 12.55 7.17 9.60
C LYS A 150 12.38 8.57 9.00
N GLN A 151 13.47 9.21 8.60
CA GLN A 151 13.41 10.54 8.01
C GLN A 151 12.75 10.50 6.63
N GLU A 152 12.19 11.63 6.24
CA GLU A 152 11.59 11.84 4.93
C GLU A 152 12.56 11.45 3.80
N GLY A 153 12.05 10.78 2.79
CA GLY A 153 12.81 10.28 1.64
C GLY A 153 13.49 8.93 1.85
N PHE A 154 13.64 8.45 3.10
CA PHE A 154 14.39 7.23 3.37
C PHE A 154 13.68 5.97 2.85
N ALA A 155 12.38 5.82 3.10
CA ALA A 155 11.64 4.64 2.66
C ALA A 155 11.54 4.56 1.13
N LYS A 156 11.43 5.71 0.47
CA LYS A 156 11.50 5.81 -0.99
C LYS A 156 12.86 5.38 -1.54
N MET A 157 13.96 5.77 -0.88
CA MET A 157 15.31 5.36 -1.22
C MET A 157 15.53 3.86 -0.98
N LEU A 158 14.95 3.32 0.09
CA LEU A 158 15.07 1.92 0.48
C LEU A 158 14.29 0.98 -0.46
N PHE A 159 13.19 1.43 -1.06
CA PHE A 159 12.29 0.62 -1.88
C PHE A 159 13.00 -0.20 -2.97
N PRO A 160 13.90 0.37 -3.82
CA PRO A 160 14.63 -0.40 -4.83
C PRO A 160 15.52 -1.51 -4.26
N THR A 161 16.05 -1.31 -3.04
CA THR A 161 16.88 -2.31 -2.35
C THR A 161 16.04 -3.48 -1.86
N LEU A 162 14.79 -3.23 -1.45
CA LEU A 162 13.88 -4.25 -0.96
C LEU A 162 13.18 -5.02 -2.10
N LEU A 163 12.91 -4.35 -3.22
CA LEU A 163 12.11 -4.88 -4.32
C LEU A 163 12.54 -6.28 -4.80
N PRO A 164 13.84 -6.61 -4.97
CA PRO A 164 14.28 -7.96 -5.38
C PRO A 164 13.91 -9.07 -4.39
N PHE A 165 13.65 -8.71 -3.13
CA PHE A 165 13.32 -9.65 -2.05
C PHE A 165 11.82 -9.65 -1.70
N GLN A 166 10.99 -8.93 -2.44
CA GLN A 166 9.57 -8.75 -2.12
C GLN A 166 8.79 -10.05 -2.08
N SER A 167 9.05 -10.99 -3.01
CA SER A 167 8.41 -12.32 -3.00
C SER A 167 8.73 -13.09 -1.72
N LYS A 168 9.95 -12.97 -1.21
CA LYS A 168 10.36 -13.58 0.06
C LYS A 168 9.62 -12.94 1.25
N ALA A 169 9.46 -11.62 1.24
CA ALA A 169 8.70 -10.93 2.28
C ALA A 169 7.23 -11.39 2.31
N ILE A 170 6.60 -11.52 1.15
CA ILE A 170 5.23 -12.04 1.02
C ILE A 170 5.14 -13.45 1.62
N THR A 171 5.99 -14.38 1.18
CA THR A 171 5.99 -15.76 1.70
C THR A 171 6.22 -15.82 3.21
N ASN A 172 7.13 -14.99 3.75
CA ASN A 172 7.39 -14.93 5.18
C ASN A 172 6.17 -14.40 5.96
N ALA A 173 5.49 -13.36 5.47
CA ALA A 173 4.29 -12.81 6.09
C ALA A 173 3.15 -13.84 6.08
N GLU A 174 2.87 -14.46 4.94
CA GLU A 174 1.84 -15.51 4.79
C GLU A 174 2.10 -16.69 5.74
N THR A 175 3.36 -17.10 5.87
CA THR A 175 3.73 -18.18 6.79
C THR A 175 3.43 -17.80 8.24
N ILE A 176 3.77 -16.56 8.67
CA ILE A 176 3.50 -16.10 10.04
C ILE A 176 1.98 -16.02 10.28
N ILE A 177 1.21 -15.49 9.33
CA ILE A 177 -0.26 -15.43 9.44
C ILE A 177 -0.86 -16.84 9.55
N ALA A 178 -0.36 -17.82 8.79
CA ALA A 178 -0.81 -19.22 8.90
C ALA A 178 -0.47 -19.83 10.27
N GLU A 179 0.73 -19.56 10.80
CA GLU A 179 1.17 -20.01 12.13
C GLU A 179 0.37 -19.37 13.27
N THR A 180 -0.20 -18.19 13.05
CA THR A 180 -1.00 -17.45 14.04
C THR A 180 -2.51 -17.53 13.78
N GLN A 181 -2.95 -18.47 12.93
CA GLN A 181 -4.37 -18.66 12.63
C GLN A 181 -5.21 -18.90 13.89
N GLY A 182 -6.33 -18.16 14.02
CA GLY A 182 -7.21 -18.23 15.18
C GLY A 182 -6.77 -17.34 16.36
N ILE A 183 -5.59 -16.75 16.31
CA ILE A 183 -5.16 -15.73 17.28
C ILE A 183 -5.69 -14.36 16.83
N LYS A 184 -6.18 -13.56 17.78
CA LYS A 184 -6.58 -12.18 17.48
C LYS A 184 -5.40 -11.38 16.94
N PRO A 185 -5.60 -10.49 15.95
CA PRO A 185 -4.53 -9.68 15.38
C PRO A 185 -3.69 -8.93 16.42
N SER A 186 -4.34 -8.40 17.47
CA SER A 186 -3.66 -7.71 18.56
C SER A 186 -2.70 -8.59 19.38
N LEU A 187 -2.88 -9.92 19.34
CA LEU A 187 -2.10 -10.90 20.10
C LEU A 187 -1.16 -11.72 19.21
N ALA A 188 -1.30 -11.61 17.89
CA ALA A 188 -0.49 -12.32 16.91
C ALA A 188 0.87 -11.62 16.74
N GLU A 189 1.82 -11.96 17.61
CA GLU A 189 3.16 -11.33 17.62
C GLU A 189 3.91 -11.53 16.30
N SER A 190 4.67 -10.51 15.91
CA SER A 190 5.47 -10.47 14.68
C SER A 190 4.66 -10.75 13.40
N SER A 191 3.34 -10.54 13.43
CA SER A 191 2.48 -10.69 12.26
C SER A 191 2.31 -9.37 11.49
N THR A 192 2.13 -9.48 10.18
CA THR A 192 1.76 -8.34 9.32
C THR A 192 0.87 -8.82 8.18
N THR A 193 -0.04 -7.94 7.75
CA THR A 193 -0.89 -8.14 6.56
C THR A 193 -0.56 -7.15 5.45
N VAL A 194 0.58 -6.47 5.52
CA VAL A 194 1.08 -5.56 4.49
C VAL A 194 1.29 -6.29 3.16
N ASP A 195 1.61 -7.58 3.19
CA ASP A 195 1.71 -8.44 2.01
C ASP A 195 0.45 -8.44 1.15
N ASN A 196 -0.75 -8.37 1.75
CA ASN A 196 -2.01 -8.32 1.02
C ASN A 196 -2.14 -7.04 0.18
N LEU A 197 -1.77 -5.88 0.74
CA LEU A 197 -1.73 -4.63 0.00
C LEU A 197 -0.67 -4.66 -1.10
N VAL A 198 0.52 -5.18 -0.80
CA VAL A 198 1.62 -5.31 -1.77
C VAL A 198 1.23 -6.24 -2.92
N LYS A 199 0.65 -7.40 -2.65
CA LYS A 199 0.11 -8.30 -3.69
C LYS A 199 -0.90 -7.58 -4.57
N LYS A 200 -1.79 -6.80 -3.94
CA LYS A 200 -2.81 -6.05 -4.69
C LYS A 200 -2.20 -4.95 -5.56
N LEU A 201 -1.15 -4.27 -5.12
CA LEU A 201 -0.43 -3.28 -5.92
C LEU A 201 0.32 -3.95 -7.10
N ASN A 202 0.90 -5.13 -6.87
CA ASN A 202 1.63 -5.88 -7.89
C ASN A 202 0.74 -6.33 -9.07
N GLU A 203 -0.57 -6.53 -8.86
CA GLU A 203 -1.52 -6.81 -9.95
C GLU A 203 -1.55 -5.68 -11.02
N TYR A 204 -1.06 -4.49 -10.70
CA TYR A 204 -1.09 -3.28 -11.52
C TYR A 204 0.32 -2.75 -11.85
N SER A 205 1.36 -3.44 -11.43
CA SER A 205 2.77 -3.18 -11.75
C SER A 205 3.20 -4.02 -12.97
N ASP A 206 4.23 -3.56 -13.69
CA ASP A 206 4.88 -4.35 -14.75
C ASP A 206 5.85 -5.38 -14.17
#